data_35c09ebc3adeb8f304fdeb2b5e81dd51
#
_entry.id   35c09ebc3adeb8f304fdeb2b5e81dd51
#
_cell.length_a   1.000
_cell.length_b   1.000
_cell.length_c   1.000
_cell.angle_alpha   90.00
_cell.angle_beta   90.00
_cell.angle_gamma   90.00
#
_symmetry.space_group_name_H-M   'P 1'
#
loop_
_entity.id
_entity.type
_entity.pdbx_description
1 polymer ?
#
loop_
_entity_poly.entity_id
_entity_poly.type
_entity_poly.pdbx_seq_one_letter_code
_entity_poly.pdbx_strand_id
1 'polypeptide(L)'
;MAIITSPISQVADCLWLFGSLEKNGIWPQIHDTLRARVRQKMGKYKHPTAGSIDSQSVKTTALAGIKGYDVYKHIQGRKRHLLVDTLGLIMVVVVTAASIPEREGAKLIF
;
A
#
# COMPACT_ATOMS: atom_id res chain seq x y z
N MET A 1 -24.68 -9.67 25.81
CA MET A 1 -25.59 -8.71 25.17
C MET A 1 -25.01 -8.33 23.81
N ALA A 2 -25.63 -8.77 22.71
CA ALA A 2 -25.18 -8.41 21.37
C ALA A 2 -25.71 -7.03 21.01
N ILE A 3 -24.82 -6.07 20.81
CA ILE A 3 -25.20 -4.75 20.27
C ILE A 3 -25.27 -4.92 18.74
N ILE A 4 -26.49 -4.91 18.21
CA ILE A 4 -26.71 -4.91 16.76
C ILE A 4 -26.53 -3.46 16.31
N THR A 5 -25.32 -3.15 15.83
CA THR A 5 -25.03 -1.88 15.14
C THR A 5 -25.48 -1.99 13.68
N SER A 6 -26.01 -0.91 13.12
CA SER A 6 -26.38 -0.90 11.71
C SER A 6 -25.09 -1.07 10.84
N PRO A 7 -25.19 -1.68 9.65
CA PRO A 7 -24.03 -1.82 8.74
C PRO A 7 -23.34 -0.49 8.44
N ILE A 8 -24.08 0.61 8.38
CA ILE A 8 -23.54 1.96 8.13
C ILE A 8 -22.71 2.44 9.32
N SER A 9 -23.13 2.21 10.56
CA SER A 9 -22.37 2.59 11.74
C SER A 9 -21.07 1.78 11.85
N GLN A 10 -21.09 0.49 11.53
CA GLN A 10 -19.91 -0.36 11.52
C GLN A 10 -18.86 0.11 10.50
N VAL A 11 -19.28 0.51 9.31
CA VAL A 11 -18.38 1.06 8.28
C VAL A 11 -17.79 2.39 8.76
N ALA A 12 -18.59 3.27 9.36
CA ALA A 12 -18.11 4.55 9.90
C ALA A 12 -17.08 4.33 11.01
N ASP A 13 -17.31 3.38 11.92
CA ASP A 13 -16.40 3.03 13.01
C ASP A 13 -15.08 2.45 12.46
N CYS A 14 -15.14 1.59 11.46
CA CYS A 14 -13.97 1.05 10.79
C CYS A 14 -13.15 2.15 10.11
N LEU A 15 -13.79 3.09 9.40
CA LEU A 15 -13.13 4.20 8.74
C LEU A 15 -12.49 5.17 9.75
N TRP A 16 -13.15 5.43 10.85
CA TRP A 16 -12.62 6.26 11.93
C TRP A 16 -11.38 5.62 12.56
N LEU A 17 -11.45 4.32 12.89
CA LEU A 17 -10.35 3.58 13.45
C LEU A 17 -9.16 3.56 12.49
N PHE A 18 -9.42 3.29 11.20
CA PHE A 18 -8.40 3.28 10.15
C PHE A 18 -7.69 4.62 10.07
N GLY A 19 -8.43 5.73 9.99
CA GLY A 19 -7.87 7.07 9.94
C GLY A 19 -7.12 7.47 11.23
N SER A 20 -7.56 7.01 12.39
CA SER A 20 -6.87 7.25 13.66
C SER A 20 -5.53 6.52 13.71
N LEU A 21 -5.49 5.26 13.29
CA LEU A 21 -4.24 4.47 13.21
C LEU A 21 -3.25 5.05 12.20
N GLU A 22 -3.75 5.60 11.10
CA GLU A 22 -2.92 6.27 10.09
C GLU A 22 -2.28 7.55 10.65
N LYS A 23 -3.08 8.43 11.27
CA LYS A 23 -2.60 9.68 11.88
C LYS A 23 -1.55 9.45 12.96
N ASN A 24 -1.69 8.42 13.74
CA ASN A 24 -0.78 8.08 14.83
C ASN A 24 0.46 7.30 14.38
N GLY A 25 0.62 7.01 13.09
CA GLY A 25 1.75 6.26 12.56
C GLY A 25 1.79 4.78 13.03
N ILE A 26 0.67 4.24 13.49
CA ILE A 26 0.59 2.88 14.01
C ILE A 26 0.60 1.84 12.88
N TRP A 27 0.05 2.17 11.71
CA TRP A 27 0.04 1.27 10.56
C TRP A 27 1.42 0.77 10.14
N PRO A 28 2.43 1.64 9.96
CA PRO A 28 3.79 1.19 9.66
C PRO A 28 4.35 0.24 10.72
N GLN A 29 4.11 0.51 12.00
CA GLN A 29 4.58 -0.33 13.10
C GLN A 29 3.94 -1.72 13.08
N ILE A 30 2.62 -1.80 12.87
CA ILE A 30 1.89 -3.07 12.74
C ILE A 30 2.44 -3.84 11.55
N HIS A 31 2.56 -3.19 10.40
CA HIS A 31 3.04 -3.80 9.17
C HIS A 31 4.44 -4.36 9.32
N ASP A 32 5.36 -3.59 9.89
CA ASP A 32 6.75 -4.01 10.10
C ASP A 32 6.84 -5.18 11.08
N THR A 33 6.05 -5.15 12.14
CA THR A 33 6.00 -6.23 13.14
C THR A 33 5.47 -7.52 12.52
N LEU A 34 4.39 -7.46 11.76
CA LEU A 34 3.81 -8.63 11.10
C LEU A 34 4.75 -9.20 10.04
N ARG A 35 5.36 -8.35 9.22
CA ARG A 35 6.35 -8.77 8.23
C ARG A 35 7.53 -9.48 8.89
N ALA A 36 8.08 -8.92 9.96
CA ALA A 36 9.17 -9.52 10.70
C ALA A 36 8.81 -10.92 11.26
N ARG A 37 7.62 -11.06 11.83
CA ARG A 37 7.13 -12.35 12.35
C ARG A 37 6.95 -13.39 11.25
N VAL A 38 6.38 -13.03 10.11
CA VAL A 38 6.21 -13.93 8.97
C VAL A 38 7.57 -14.38 8.46
N ARG A 39 8.52 -13.47 8.30
CA ARG A 39 9.88 -13.81 7.86
C ARG A 39 10.56 -14.79 8.80
N GLN A 40 10.49 -14.56 10.11
CA GLN A 40 11.07 -15.46 11.10
C GLN A 40 10.42 -16.86 11.08
N LYS A 41 9.09 -16.94 10.91
CA LYS A 41 8.38 -18.23 10.76
C LYS A 41 8.83 -18.98 9.50
N MET A 42 9.24 -18.27 8.46
CA MET A 42 9.76 -18.85 7.21
C MET A 42 11.27 -19.11 7.26
N GLY A 43 11.90 -19.02 8.42
CA GLY A 43 13.33 -19.27 8.60
C GLY A 43 14.23 -18.19 8.00
N LYS A 44 13.72 -16.97 7.81
CA LYS A 44 14.46 -15.82 7.27
C LYS A 44 14.80 -14.82 8.38
N TYR A 45 15.81 -14.00 8.13
CA TYR A 45 16.14 -12.89 9.02
C TYR A 45 14.97 -11.91 9.14
N LYS A 46 14.84 -11.29 10.30
CA LYS A 46 13.81 -10.32 10.64
C LYS A 46 13.74 -9.18 9.61
N HIS A 47 14.89 -8.65 9.24
CA HIS A 47 15.00 -7.58 8.26
C HIS A 47 15.41 -8.13 6.89
N PRO A 48 14.71 -7.73 5.80
CA PRO A 48 15.09 -8.12 4.45
C PRO A 48 16.38 -7.42 4.03
N THR A 49 17.24 -8.13 3.30
CA THR A 49 18.48 -7.59 2.72
C THR A 49 18.41 -7.46 1.21
N ALA A 50 17.37 -7.97 0.61
CA ALA A 50 17.10 -7.88 -0.82
C ALA A 50 15.61 -7.69 -1.08
N GLY A 51 15.27 -7.00 -2.15
CA GLY A 51 13.90 -6.75 -2.55
C GLY A 51 13.79 -6.54 -4.06
N SER A 52 12.56 -6.56 -4.53
CA SER A 52 12.19 -6.30 -5.92
C SER A 52 11.24 -5.11 -5.98
N ILE A 53 11.42 -4.27 -6.99
CA ILE A 53 10.51 -3.15 -7.27
C ILE A 53 9.59 -3.55 -8.41
N ASP A 54 8.30 -3.34 -8.22
CA ASP A 54 7.26 -3.57 -9.23
C ASP A 54 6.34 -2.36 -9.32
N SER A 55 5.64 -2.23 -10.44
CA SER A 55 4.67 -1.16 -10.64
C SER A 55 3.38 -1.65 -11.27
N GLN A 56 2.26 -1.11 -10.81
CA GLN A 56 0.94 -1.41 -11.33
C GLN A 56 0.15 -0.14 -11.58
N SER A 57 -0.37 0.03 -12.79
CA SER A 57 -1.30 1.10 -13.13
C SER A 57 -2.74 0.67 -12.86
N VAL A 58 -3.51 1.51 -12.21
CA VAL A 58 -4.90 1.23 -11.80
C VAL A 58 -5.80 2.35 -12.29
N LYS A 59 -6.90 2.00 -12.94
CA LYS A 59 -7.95 2.96 -13.30
C LYS A 59 -8.51 3.61 -12.04
N THR A 60 -8.68 4.92 -12.08
CA THR A 60 -9.34 5.65 -11.01
C THR A 60 -10.76 6.00 -11.42
N THR A 61 -11.66 5.98 -10.45
CA THR A 61 -13.02 6.51 -10.56
C THR A 61 -13.00 8.05 -10.63
N ALA A 62 -14.18 8.67 -10.72
CA ALA A 62 -14.34 10.13 -10.81
C ALA A 62 -13.84 10.91 -9.58
N LEU A 63 -13.43 10.24 -8.50
CA LEU A 63 -12.92 10.88 -7.29
C LEU A 63 -11.71 11.78 -7.59
N ALA A 64 -11.68 12.94 -6.94
CA ALA A 64 -10.60 13.92 -7.06
C ALA A 64 -9.25 13.34 -6.61
N GLY A 65 -8.17 13.89 -7.13
CA GLY A 65 -6.81 13.54 -6.74
C GLY A 65 -5.87 13.38 -7.94
N ILE A 66 -4.65 12.99 -7.66
CA ILE A 66 -3.59 12.83 -8.66
C ILE A 66 -3.98 11.75 -9.66
N LYS A 67 -4.04 12.13 -10.95
CA LYS A 67 -4.35 11.22 -12.07
C LYS A 67 -3.41 11.51 -13.22
N GLY A 68 -3.17 10.50 -14.04
CA GLY A 68 -2.41 10.62 -15.26
C GLY A 68 -2.72 9.48 -16.22
N TYR A 69 -2.26 9.57 -17.46
CA TYR A 69 -2.44 8.56 -18.48
C TYR A 69 -1.14 7.76 -18.69
N ASP A 70 -1.23 6.47 -18.51
CA ASP A 70 -0.15 5.53 -18.82
C ASP A 70 -0.25 5.15 -20.31
N VAL A 71 0.64 5.69 -21.12
CA VAL A 71 0.65 5.48 -22.58
C VAL A 71 0.89 4.02 -22.94
N TYR A 72 1.73 3.33 -22.20
CA TYR A 72 2.08 1.93 -22.48
C TYR A 72 0.98 0.94 -22.09
N LYS A 73 0.33 1.18 -20.97
CA LYS A 73 -0.73 0.30 -20.45
C LYS A 73 -2.13 0.76 -20.85
N HIS A 74 -2.26 1.93 -21.52
CA HIS A 74 -3.53 2.55 -21.91
C HIS A 74 -4.50 2.72 -20.74
N ILE A 75 -4.00 3.12 -19.58
CA ILE A 75 -4.77 3.28 -18.35
C ILE A 75 -4.70 4.73 -17.87
N GLN A 76 -5.88 5.34 -17.69
CA GLN A 76 -5.97 6.63 -17.00
C GLN A 76 -6.22 6.41 -15.51
N GLY A 77 -5.31 6.86 -14.68
CA GLY A 77 -5.45 6.69 -13.24
C GLY A 77 -4.18 6.94 -12.46
N ARG A 78 -3.89 6.04 -11.53
CA ARG A 78 -2.73 6.09 -10.64
C ARG A 78 -1.83 4.89 -10.86
N LYS A 79 -0.57 5.07 -10.56
CA LYS A 79 0.42 4.00 -10.58
C LYS A 79 0.89 3.75 -9.16
N ARG A 80 0.88 2.49 -8.74
CA ARG A 80 1.45 2.03 -7.47
C ARG A 80 2.82 1.45 -7.74
N HIS A 81 3.81 1.95 -7.04
CA HIS A 81 5.16 1.42 -7.05
C HIS A 81 5.36 0.65 -5.74
N LEU A 82 5.72 -0.59 -5.83
CA LEU A 82 5.83 -1.52 -4.70
C LEU A 82 7.27 -1.96 -4.55
N LEU A 83 7.81 -1.87 -3.34
CA LEU A 83 9.02 -2.58 -2.96
C LEU A 83 8.59 -3.80 -2.14
N VAL A 84 8.95 -4.98 -2.59
CA VAL A 84 8.66 -6.24 -1.91
C VAL A 84 9.96 -6.99 -1.59
N ASP A 85 9.95 -7.77 -0.54
CA ASP A 85 11.08 -8.63 -0.19
C ASP A 85 11.08 -9.95 -1.00
N THR A 86 12.04 -10.81 -0.73
CA THR A 86 12.18 -12.12 -1.42
C THR A 86 11.03 -13.09 -1.14
N LEU A 87 10.21 -12.84 -0.13
CA LEU A 87 8.99 -13.60 0.17
C LEU A 87 7.73 -12.96 -0.43
N GLY A 88 7.86 -11.84 -1.16
CA GLY A 88 6.73 -11.10 -1.70
C GLY A 88 6.01 -10.20 -0.69
N LEU A 89 6.58 -10.00 0.49
CA LEU A 89 6.00 -9.14 1.52
C LEU A 89 6.30 -7.67 1.22
N ILE A 90 5.28 -6.84 1.26
CA ILE A 90 5.40 -5.40 0.94
C ILE A 90 6.27 -4.71 2.00
N MET A 91 7.20 -3.91 1.54
CA MET A 91 8.05 -3.04 2.37
C MET A 91 7.62 -1.59 2.27
N VAL A 92 7.45 -1.08 1.05
CA VAL A 92 7.09 0.30 0.75
C VAL A 92 6.09 0.34 -0.39
N VAL A 93 5.15 1.28 -0.32
CA VAL A 93 4.21 1.59 -1.41
C VAL A 93 4.26 3.09 -1.67
N VAL A 94 4.47 3.46 -2.92
CA VAL A 94 4.37 4.85 -3.38
C VAL A 94 3.32 4.94 -4.47
N VAL A 95 2.45 5.92 -4.38
CA VAL A 95 1.38 6.15 -5.36
C VAL A 95 1.66 7.44 -6.12
N THR A 96 1.66 7.35 -7.44
CA THR A 96 1.88 8.49 -8.35
C THR A 96 0.76 8.58 -9.39
N ALA A 97 0.76 9.65 -10.19
CA ALA A 97 -0.02 9.66 -11.41
C ALA A 97 0.45 8.54 -12.35
N ALA A 98 -0.47 7.92 -13.09
CA ALA A 98 -0.11 6.82 -14.00
C ALA A 98 0.82 7.25 -15.13
N SER A 99 0.86 8.55 -15.46
CA SER A 99 1.79 9.14 -16.44
C SER A 99 3.26 9.14 -16.02
N ILE A 100 3.55 8.98 -14.71
CA ILE A 100 4.93 8.94 -14.22
C ILE A 100 5.59 7.63 -14.67
N PRO A 101 6.76 7.70 -15.32
CA PRO A 101 7.51 6.50 -15.70
C PRO A 101 7.90 5.65 -14.49
N GLU A 102 7.95 4.34 -14.66
CA GLU A 102 8.28 3.39 -13.59
C GLU A 102 9.62 3.70 -12.94
N ARG A 103 10.61 4.07 -13.74
CA ARG A 103 11.94 4.48 -13.27
C ARG A 103 11.89 5.69 -12.33
N GLU A 104 11.08 6.69 -12.64
CA GLU A 104 10.96 7.89 -11.80
C GLU A 104 10.19 7.57 -10.51
N GLY A 105 9.15 6.77 -10.59
CA GLY A 105 8.43 6.29 -9.41
C GLY A 105 9.29 5.42 -8.49
N ALA A 106 10.16 4.60 -9.06
CA ALA A 106 11.11 3.79 -8.29
C ALA A 106 12.08 4.63 -7.45
N LYS A 107 12.50 5.80 -7.95
CA LYS A 107 13.36 6.72 -7.19
C LYS A 107 12.69 7.29 -5.94
N LEU A 108 11.36 7.34 -5.91
CA LEU A 108 10.61 7.86 -4.75
C LEU A 108 10.51 6.83 -3.61
N ILE A 109 10.93 5.58 -3.85
CA ILE A 109 10.95 4.51 -2.84
C ILE A 109 12.15 4.67 -1.89
N PHE A 110 13.22 5.27 -2.37
CA PHE A 110 14.48 5.49 -1.65
C PHE A 110 14.64 6.95 -1.23
#